data_bb680a70810045bfd8e255d89352400d
#
_entry.id   bb680a70810045bfd8e255d89352400d
#
_cell.length_a   1.000
_cell.length_b   1.000
_cell.length_c   1.000
_cell.angle_alpha   90.00
_cell.angle_beta   90.00
_cell.angle_gamma   90.00
#
_symmetry.space_group_name_H-M   'P 1'
#
loop_
_entity.id
_entity.type
_entity.pdbx_description
1 polymer ?
#
loop_
_entity_poly.entity_id
_entity_poly.type
_entity_poly.pdbx_seq_one_letter_code
_entity_poly.pdbx_strand_id
1 'polypeptide(L)'
;EDVGKIGDVNQGFAGLQEKHGESRVTDTGIREMSIVGQGLGAAMRGLRPLVEIQYLDYLLFALQILSDDAATLQYRSAGGQKAPLIVRTRGHRLEGIWHSGSPMGMILHSLRGMLVLVPRNMVQAAGFYNTLMHCDEPALVVECLNGYRLKEKRPDNLHEFRVVPGHAEILREGSDLTLVTYGSCCRIAMEAADLLQSMGISIEVVDAQSLLPFDVNGLCAQSLRKTSRLLILDEDVPGGASSYLLQQILEVQNGFPLLDWAPVTLTAQAHRPAYGSDGDYFSKPSVDDVVETVWGLMSRAEPGYYPP
;
A
#
# COMPACT_ATOMS: atom_id res chain seq x y z
N GLU A 1 7.20 18.18 6.32
CA GLU A 1 7.20 19.11 7.46
C GLU A 1 7.59 18.38 8.74
N ASP A 2 8.08 19.10 9.75
CA ASP A 2 8.46 18.59 11.07
C ASP A 2 9.53 17.47 11.07
N VAL A 3 10.23 17.27 9.97
CA VAL A 3 11.26 16.21 9.82
C VAL A 3 12.61 16.62 10.39
N GLY A 4 12.83 17.92 10.60
CA GLY A 4 14.09 18.50 11.05
C GLY A 4 14.36 18.20 12.54
N LYS A 5 14.29 19.25 13.38
CA LYS A 5 14.71 19.16 14.78
C LYS A 5 13.92 18.15 15.60
N ILE A 6 12.60 18.05 15.39
CA ILE A 6 11.76 17.10 16.12
C ILE A 6 11.73 15.68 15.51
N GLY A 7 12.16 15.52 14.26
CA GLY A 7 12.30 14.22 13.64
C GLY A 7 10.99 13.56 13.21
N ASP A 8 10.04 14.33 12.74
CA ASP A 8 8.63 14.06 12.41
C ASP A 8 7.72 13.83 13.64
N VAL A 9 6.42 13.90 13.44
CA VAL A 9 5.40 13.75 14.52
C VAL A 9 5.41 12.38 15.19
N ASN A 10 5.94 11.35 14.54
CA ASN A 10 6.13 10.00 15.09
C ASN A 10 7.60 9.70 15.40
N GLN A 11 8.48 10.69 15.26
CA GLN A 11 9.91 10.62 15.56
C GLN A 11 10.69 9.57 14.75
N GLY A 12 10.21 9.25 13.54
CA GLY A 12 10.89 8.32 12.63
C GLY A 12 12.25 8.84 12.12
N PHE A 13 12.46 10.18 12.16
CA PHE A 13 13.70 10.86 11.76
C PHE A 13 14.45 11.52 12.94
N ALA A 14 14.06 11.19 14.18
CA ALA A 14 14.70 11.77 15.37
C ALA A 14 16.23 11.60 15.31
N GLY A 15 16.95 12.71 15.58
CA GLY A 15 18.42 12.75 15.57
C GLY A 15 19.08 12.83 14.20
N LEU A 16 18.34 12.71 13.09
CA LEU A 16 18.94 12.78 11.74
C LEU A 16 19.47 14.17 11.42
N GLN A 17 18.76 15.23 11.82
CA GLN A 17 19.24 16.60 11.60
C GLN A 17 20.52 16.88 12.39
N GLU A 18 20.58 16.44 13.64
CA GLU A 18 21.78 16.57 14.47
C GLU A 18 22.98 15.85 13.86
N LYS A 19 22.74 14.64 13.32
CA LYS A 19 23.79 13.80 12.72
C LYS A 19 24.26 14.29 11.36
N HIS A 20 23.36 14.80 10.53
CA HIS A 20 23.63 15.05 9.10
C HIS A 20 23.61 16.54 8.71
N GLY A 21 23.20 17.41 9.64
CA GLY A 21 23.10 18.84 9.44
C GLY A 21 21.77 19.30 8.84
N GLU A 22 21.43 20.56 9.12
CA GLU A 22 20.18 21.21 8.71
C GLU A 22 20.01 21.33 7.18
N SER A 23 21.11 21.46 6.44
CA SER A 23 21.06 21.49 4.98
C SER A 23 20.65 20.17 4.32
N ARG A 24 20.76 19.05 5.05
CA ARG A 24 20.38 17.72 4.57
C ARG A 24 19.04 17.24 5.14
N VAL A 25 18.69 17.67 6.33
CA VAL A 25 17.43 17.35 6.99
C VAL A 25 16.82 18.65 7.44
N THR A 26 15.92 19.17 6.60
CA THR A 26 15.39 20.53 6.76
C THR A 26 13.88 20.53 6.83
N ASP A 27 13.33 21.42 7.63
CA ASP A 27 11.90 21.66 7.68
C ASP A 27 11.44 22.63 6.59
N THR A 28 10.18 22.52 6.27
CA THR A 28 9.45 23.46 5.42
C THR A 28 8.23 23.97 6.17
N GLY A 29 7.55 24.97 5.65
CA GLY A 29 6.23 25.34 6.15
C GLY A 29 5.19 24.27 5.83
N ILE A 30 4.07 24.28 6.55
CA ILE A 30 2.95 23.35 6.39
C ILE A 30 2.18 23.68 5.11
N ARG A 31 2.64 23.11 4.00
CA ARG A 31 1.97 23.14 2.69
C ARG A 31 2.50 22.00 1.84
N GLU A 32 1.74 20.95 1.71
CA GLU A 32 2.13 19.69 1.04
C GLU A 32 2.52 19.93 -0.41
N MET A 33 1.81 20.79 -1.12
CA MET A 33 2.18 21.18 -2.49
C MET A 33 3.56 21.83 -2.54
N SER A 34 3.91 22.69 -1.58
CA SER A 34 5.23 23.33 -1.52
C SER A 34 6.33 22.35 -1.15
N ILE A 35 6.05 21.43 -0.22
CA ILE A 35 6.98 20.36 0.18
C ILE A 35 7.34 19.52 -1.04
N VAL A 36 6.34 19.02 -1.77
CA VAL A 36 6.55 18.22 -2.98
C VAL A 36 7.22 19.03 -4.09
N GLY A 37 6.81 20.29 -4.30
CA GLY A 37 7.40 21.16 -5.31
C GLY A 37 8.87 21.47 -5.08
N GLN A 38 9.27 21.72 -3.83
CA GLN A 38 10.68 21.87 -3.46
C GLN A 38 11.47 20.58 -3.69
N GLY A 39 10.90 19.44 -3.29
CA GLY A 39 11.48 18.14 -3.56
C GLY A 39 11.65 17.88 -5.05
N LEU A 40 10.63 18.15 -5.87
CA LEU A 40 10.70 17.98 -7.31
C LEU A 40 11.79 18.86 -7.92
N GLY A 41 11.86 20.14 -7.53
CA GLY A 41 12.92 21.04 -7.97
C GLY A 41 14.32 20.56 -7.60
N ALA A 42 14.50 20.04 -6.38
CA ALA A 42 15.76 19.46 -5.93
C ALA A 42 16.12 18.20 -6.74
N ALA A 43 15.15 17.32 -7.02
CA ALA A 43 15.34 16.13 -7.86
C ALA A 43 15.77 16.50 -9.29
N MET A 44 15.14 17.50 -9.89
CA MET A 44 15.50 18.01 -11.21
C MET A 44 16.93 18.59 -11.26
N ARG A 45 17.50 18.96 -10.13
CA ARG A 45 18.89 19.40 -9.99
C ARG A 45 19.86 18.29 -9.64
N GLY A 46 19.42 17.01 -9.68
CA GLY A 46 20.27 15.84 -9.51
C GLY A 46 20.40 15.34 -8.06
N LEU A 47 19.58 15.85 -7.14
CA LEU A 47 19.48 15.30 -5.79
C LEU A 47 18.49 14.13 -5.75
N ARG A 48 18.51 13.37 -4.65
CA ARG A 48 17.48 12.36 -4.32
C ARG A 48 16.76 12.78 -3.05
N PRO A 49 15.81 13.69 -3.14
CA PRO A 49 15.07 14.14 -1.98
C PRO A 49 14.07 13.07 -1.53
N LEU A 50 13.98 12.92 -0.21
CA LEU A 50 12.85 12.28 0.44
C LEU A 50 12.05 13.39 1.11
N VAL A 51 10.82 13.57 0.66
CA VAL A 51 9.88 14.54 1.23
C VAL A 51 8.80 13.82 2.00
N GLU A 52 8.35 14.42 3.10
CA GLU A 52 7.33 13.83 3.94
C GLU A 52 6.03 14.62 3.91
N ILE A 53 4.95 13.89 3.72
CA ILE A 53 3.58 14.32 4.01
C ILE A 53 3.12 13.51 5.21
N GLN A 54 2.70 14.20 6.27
CA GLN A 54 2.48 13.57 7.57
C GLN A 54 1.46 12.44 7.54
N TYR A 55 0.35 12.60 6.82
CA TYR A 55 -0.70 11.60 6.72
C TYR A 55 -1.23 11.49 5.30
N LEU A 56 -1.67 10.30 4.92
CA LEU A 56 -2.16 9.99 3.57
C LEU A 56 -3.32 10.89 3.14
N ASP A 57 -4.20 11.26 4.06
CA ASP A 57 -5.29 12.20 3.79
C ASP A 57 -4.80 13.56 3.29
N TYR A 58 -3.64 14.01 3.75
CA TYR A 58 -3.07 15.31 3.37
C TYR A 58 -2.36 15.29 2.01
N LEU A 59 -2.11 14.10 1.47
CA LEU A 59 -1.55 13.95 0.12
C LEU A 59 -2.42 14.66 -0.93
N LEU A 60 -3.72 14.81 -0.68
CA LEU A 60 -4.65 15.49 -1.58
C LEU A 60 -4.23 16.93 -1.88
N PHE A 61 -3.61 17.63 -0.93
CA PHE A 61 -3.10 18.98 -1.12
C PHE A 61 -1.89 19.06 -2.06
N ALA A 62 -1.25 17.93 -2.33
CA ALA A 62 -0.12 17.82 -3.26
C ALA A 62 -0.46 17.05 -4.54
N LEU A 63 -1.69 16.54 -4.67
CA LEU A 63 -2.04 15.62 -5.74
C LEU A 63 -1.80 16.21 -7.12
N GLN A 64 -2.11 17.50 -7.33
CA GLN A 64 -1.89 18.15 -8.60
C GLN A 64 -0.42 18.13 -9.04
N ILE A 65 0.50 18.55 -8.17
CA ILE A 65 1.91 18.60 -8.53
C ILE A 65 2.52 17.20 -8.68
N LEU A 66 1.97 16.21 -7.97
CA LEU A 66 2.36 14.81 -8.14
C LEU A 66 1.88 14.26 -9.49
N SER A 67 0.61 14.50 -9.86
CA SER A 67 0.03 13.96 -11.09
C SER A 67 0.52 14.69 -12.33
N ASP A 68 0.55 16.03 -12.29
CA ASP A 68 0.81 16.84 -13.48
C ASP A 68 2.31 17.04 -13.71
N ASP A 69 3.08 17.21 -12.63
CA ASP A 69 4.51 17.51 -12.75
C ASP A 69 5.39 16.30 -12.52
N ALA A 70 5.35 15.67 -11.36
CA ALA A 70 6.25 14.58 -11.03
C ALA A 70 6.01 13.34 -11.92
N ALA A 71 4.77 12.90 -12.04
CA ALA A 71 4.40 11.70 -12.80
C ALA A 71 4.63 11.85 -14.31
N THR A 72 4.56 13.06 -14.86
CA THR A 72 4.64 13.30 -16.30
C THR A 72 5.96 13.85 -16.80
N LEU A 73 6.84 14.31 -15.89
CA LEU A 73 8.08 15.02 -16.26
C LEU A 73 8.95 14.26 -17.25
N GLN A 74 9.18 12.98 -16.99
CA GLN A 74 10.00 12.13 -17.84
C GLN A 74 9.35 11.92 -19.21
N TYR A 75 8.03 11.71 -19.24
CA TYR A 75 7.27 11.59 -20.48
C TYR A 75 7.28 12.89 -21.28
N ARG A 76 6.95 14.04 -20.65
CA ARG A 76 6.92 15.35 -21.32
C ARG A 76 8.27 15.79 -21.87
N SER A 77 9.36 15.37 -21.23
CA SER A 77 10.73 15.69 -21.66
C SER A 77 11.33 14.63 -22.59
N ALA A 78 10.55 13.63 -23.03
CA ALA A 78 11.04 12.50 -23.83
C ALA A 78 12.26 11.80 -23.19
N GLY A 79 12.24 11.65 -21.88
CA GLY A 79 13.34 11.04 -21.11
C GLY A 79 14.52 11.97 -20.79
N GLY A 80 14.46 13.23 -21.24
CA GLY A 80 15.56 14.18 -21.04
C GLY A 80 15.69 14.71 -19.61
N GLN A 81 14.61 14.63 -18.81
CA GLN A 81 14.60 15.06 -17.41
C GLN A 81 14.06 13.96 -16.52
N LYS A 82 14.80 13.62 -15.49
CA LYS A 82 14.38 12.67 -14.44
C LYS A 82 14.05 13.41 -13.16
N ALA A 83 13.23 12.78 -12.33
CA ALA A 83 12.85 13.30 -11.02
C ALA A 83 12.83 12.19 -9.97
N PRO A 84 14.00 11.74 -9.48
CA PRO A 84 14.09 10.71 -8.45
C PRO A 84 13.62 11.23 -7.08
N LEU A 85 12.37 11.64 -7.02
CA LEU A 85 11.68 12.14 -5.84
C LEU A 85 11.04 10.97 -5.10
N ILE A 86 11.31 10.85 -3.80
CA ILE A 86 10.61 9.92 -2.91
C ILE A 86 9.65 10.72 -2.03
N VAL A 87 8.37 10.47 -2.18
CA VAL A 87 7.34 11.01 -1.31
C VAL A 87 6.99 9.94 -0.28
N ARG A 88 7.26 10.22 0.98
CA ARG A 88 6.89 9.39 2.11
C ARG A 88 5.62 9.91 2.75
N THR A 89 4.69 9.05 3.01
CA THR A 89 3.53 9.36 3.85
C THR A 89 3.16 8.14 4.67
N ARG A 90 2.31 8.33 5.65
CA ARG A 90 1.79 7.24 6.45
C ARG A 90 0.28 7.27 6.44
N GLY A 91 -0.29 6.10 6.38
CA GLY A 91 -1.73 5.93 6.32
C GLY A 91 -2.11 4.58 6.86
N HIS A 92 -3.32 4.19 6.54
CA HIS A 92 -3.92 2.95 6.96
C HIS A 92 -4.09 2.83 8.48
N ARG A 93 -5.32 2.79 8.91
CA ARG A 93 -5.74 2.50 10.29
C ARG A 93 -5.14 3.41 11.34
N LEU A 94 -5.36 4.70 11.15
CA LEU A 94 -5.26 5.65 12.24
C LEU A 94 -6.63 5.93 12.84
N GLU A 95 -6.59 6.45 14.04
CA GLU A 95 -7.78 6.90 14.73
C GLU A 95 -8.28 8.24 14.18
N GLY A 96 -9.58 8.36 14.08
CA GLY A 96 -10.27 9.59 13.79
C GLY A 96 -10.42 9.94 12.30
N ILE A 97 -11.34 10.82 12.05
CA ILE A 97 -11.86 11.15 10.71
C ILE A 97 -10.82 11.77 9.77
N TRP A 98 -9.78 12.43 10.30
CA TRP A 98 -8.81 13.19 9.51
C TRP A 98 -7.52 12.44 9.21
N HIS A 99 -7.28 11.31 9.87
CA HIS A 99 -6.03 10.56 9.76
C HIS A 99 -6.22 9.10 9.36
N SER A 100 -7.45 8.72 9.03
CA SER A 100 -7.81 7.33 8.73
C SER A 100 -8.22 7.10 7.28
N GLY A 101 -8.08 8.10 6.43
CA GLY A 101 -8.37 7.98 5.01
C GLY A 101 -7.42 7.03 4.30
N SER A 102 -7.95 6.32 3.32
CA SER A 102 -7.18 5.44 2.44
C SER A 102 -7.60 5.69 0.99
N PRO A 103 -7.33 6.91 0.42
CA PRO A 103 -7.80 7.30 -0.90
C PRO A 103 -6.97 6.67 -2.03
N MET A 104 -6.70 5.36 -1.95
CA MET A 104 -5.81 4.66 -2.87
C MET A 104 -6.36 4.62 -4.29
N GLY A 105 -7.67 4.46 -4.47
CA GLY A 105 -8.28 4.49 -5.81
C GLY A 105 -8.00 5.79 -6.55
N MET A 106 -8.14 6.94 -5.87
CA MET A 106 -7.82 8.23 -6.45
C MET A 106 -6.32 8.39 -6.73
N ILE A 107 -5.46 7.93 -5.83
CA ILE A 107 -3.99 7.95 -6.00
C ILE A 107 -3.60 7.15 -7.24
N LEU A 108 -4.06 5.90 -7.33
CA LEU A 108 -3.76 5.02 -8.46
C LEU A 108 -4.26 5.59 -9.79
N HIS A 109 -5.41 6.26 -9.77
CA HIS A 109 -5.95 6.90 -10.96
C HIS A 109 -5.09 8.09 -11.42
N SER A 110 -4.60 8.89 -10.47
CA SER A 110 -3.92 10.15 -10.75
C SER A 110 -2.41 10.00 -10.98
N LEU A 111 -1.73 9.10 -10.28
CA LEU A 111 -0.26 9.03 -10.27
C LEU A 111 0.32 8.08 -11.34
N ARG A 112 -0.24 8.09 -12.55
CA ARG A 112 0.30 7.31 -13.67
C ARG A 112 1.65 7.88 -14.11
N GLY A 113 2.72 7.09 -13.97
CA GLY A 113 4.11 7.53 -14.19
C GLY A 113 4.92 7.70 -12.91
N MET A 114 4.34 7.33 -11.76
CA MET A 114 5.04 7.19 -10.48
C MET A 114 4.96 5.73 -9.98
N LEU A 115 5.92 5.34 -9.17
CA LEU A 115 5.80 4.12 -8.38
C LEU A 115 4.87 4.39 -7.19
N VAL A 116 3.93 3.49 -6.90
CA VAL A 116 3.09 3.54 -5.69
C VAL A 116 3.31 2.26 -4.90
N LEU A 117 3.96 2.39 -3.76
CA LEU A 117 4.47 1.30 -2.93
C LEU A 117 3.82 1.36 -1.55
N VAL A 118 3.29 0.24 -1.09
CA VAL A 118 2.59 0.14 0.20
C VAL A 118 3.18 -1.03 1.00
N PRO A 119 4.35 -0.84 1.60
CA PRO A 119 5.00 -1.90 2.38
C PRO A 119 4.14 -2.30 3.57
N ARG A 120 3.97 -3.62 3.79
CA ARG A 120 3.20 -4.15 4.92
C ARG A 120 3.84 -3.91 6.28
N ASN A 121 5.17 -3.69 6.30
CA ASN A 121 5.95 -3.51 7.52
C ASN A 121 7.24 -2.70 7.25
N MET A 122 7.99 -2.38 8.31
CA MET A 122 9.20 -1.56 8.22
C MET A 122 10.38 -2.27 7.54
N VAL A 123 10.42 -3.59 7.55
CA VAL A 123 11.44 -4.36 6.82
C VAL A 123 11.22 -4.19 5.31
N GLN A 124 9.99 -4.34 4.83
CA GLN A 124 9.65 -4.11 3.43
C GLN A 124 9.85 -2.65 3.02
N ALA A 125 9.49 -1.71 3.92
CA ALA A 125 9.74 -0.29 3.69
C ALA A 125 11.24 -0.01 3.47
N ALA A 126 12.10 -0.54 4.32
CA ALA A 126 13.55 -0.41 4.17
C ALA A 126 14.03 -0.98 2.82
N GLY A 127 13.50 -2.13 2.41
CA GLY A 127 13.82 -2.73 1.11
C GLY A 127 13.41 -1.85 -0.07
N PHE A 128 12.24 -1.24 -0.01
CA PHE A 128 11.80 -0.27 -1.03
C PHE A 128 12.68 0.98 -1.03
N TYR A 129 12.98 1.58 0.11
CA TYR A 129 13.87 2.75 0.16
C TYR A 129 15.25 2.42 -0.40
N ASN A 130 15.83 1.27 -0.09
CA ASN A 130 17.10 0.84 -0.66
C ASN A 130 17.03 0.71 -2.20
N THR A 131 15.90 0.23 -2.73
CA THR A 131 15.68 0.18 -4.18
C THR A 131 15.55 1.59 -4.76
N LEU A 132 14.76 2.46 -4.15
CA LEU A 132 14.49 3.82 -4.62
C LEU A 132 15.73 4.71 -4.59
N MET A 133 16.69 4.47 -3.68
CA MET A 133 17.97 5.19 -3.69
C MET A 133 18.80 4.94 -4.95
N HIS A 134 18.47 3.93 -5.74
CA HIS A 134 19.12 3.59 -7.01
C HIS A 134 18.17 3.69 -8.21
N CYS A 135 16.94 4.17 -8.00
CA CYS A 135 15.90 4.30 -9.02
C CYS A 135 15.78 5.77 -9.43
N ASP A 136 15.53 6.04 -10.71
CA ASP A 136 15.34 7.40 -11.23
C ASP A 136 13.87 7.79 -11.38
N GLU A 137 12.96 6.87 -11.10
CA GLU A 137 11.51 7.12 -11.13
C GLU A 137 11.03 7.81 -9.86
N PRO A 138 10.08 8.75 -9.95
CA PRO A 138 9.42 9.28 -8.77
C PRO A 138 8.57 8.21 -8.09
N ALA A 139 8.53 8.22 -6.77
CA ALA A 139 7.82 7.22 -5.99
C ALA A 139 7.01 7.82 -4.85
N LEU A 140 5.85 7.23 -4.59
CA LEU A 140 5.08 7.39 -3.38
C LEU A 140 5.22 6.11 -2.53
N VAL A 141 5.67 6.26 -1.29
CA VAL A 141 5.72 5.18 -0.30
C VAL A 141 4.70 5.48 0.80
N VAL A 142 3.72 4.59 0.94
CA VAL A 142 2.68 4.69 1.98
C VAL A 142 2.98 3.68 3.08
N GLU A 143 3.52 4.14 4.19
CA GLU A 143 3.87 3.31 5.34
C GLU A 143 2.65 3.03 6.22
N CYS A 144 2.59 1.82 6.79
CA CYS A 144 1.54 1.42 7.72
C CYS A 144 1.80 1.99 9.11
N LEU A 145 1.10 3.05 9.49
CA LEU A 145 1.32 3.73 10.76
C LEU A 145 1.09 2.81 11.98
N ASN A 146 0.07 1.97 11.96
CA ASN A 146 -0.19 1.01 13.04
C ASN A 146 0.92 -0.05 13.19
N GLY A 147 1.84 -0.14 12.22
CA GLY A 147 3.03 -0.98 12.29
C GLY A 147 4.22 -0.37 13.02
N TYR A 148 4.25 0.96 13.25
CA TYR A 148 5.45 1.65 13.76
C TYR A 148 5.89 1.20 15.14
N ARG A 149 4.99 0.70 15.97
CA ARG A 149 5.30 0.20 17.32
C ARG A 149 5.49 -1.32 17.39
N LEU A 150 5.32 -2.01 16.26
CA LEU A 150 5.55 -3.44 16.19
C LEU A 150 7.05 -3.73 16.11
N LYS A 151 7.47 -4.76 16.85
CA LYS A 151 8.85 -5.24 16.80
C LYS A 151 8.97 -6.26 15.67
N GLU A 152 9.94 -6.05 14.81
CA GLU A 152 10.22 -6.92 13.67
C GLU A 152 11.65 -7.41 13.71
N LYS A 153 11.88 -8.61 13.18
CA LYS A 153 13.23 -9.14 13.06
C LYS A 153 13.97 -8.36 11.97
N ARG A 154 15.02 -7.63 12.37
CA ARG A 154 15.87 -6.92 11.43
C ARG A 154 16.65 -7.92 10.57
N PRO A 155 16.65 -7.79 9.23
CA PRO A 155 17.53 -8.56 8.36
C PRO A 155 19.01 -8.26 8.65
N ASP A 156 19.85 -9.27 8.62
CA ASP A 156 21.31 -9.10 8.82
C ASP A 156 21.93 -8.23 7.71
N ASN A 157 21.38 -8.33 6.49
CA ASN A 157 21.79 -7.58 5.31
C ASN A 157 20.94 -6.34 5.02
N LEU A 158 20.40 -5.66 6.04
CA LEU A 158 19.46 -4.55 5.88
C LEU A 158 19.91 -3.49 4.86
N HIS A 159 21.23 -3.23 4.75
CA HIS A 159 21.77 -2.24 3.81
C HIS A 159 21.75 -2.72 2.33
N GLU A 160 21.67 -4.01 2.11
CA GLU A 160 21.64 -4.63 0.78
C GLU A 160 20.26 -5.17 0.43
N PHE A 161 19.40 -5.37 1.45
CA PHE A 161 18.05 -5.87 1.27
C PHE A 161 17.23 -4.94 0.39
N ARG A 162 16.67 -5.49 -0.69
CA ARG A 162 15.87 -4.72 -1.65
C ARG A 162 14.57 -5.44 -1.94
N VAL A 163 13.52 -4.65 -2.10
CA VAL A 163 12.23 -5.10 -2.62
C VAL A 163 12.03 -4.52 -4.00
N VAL A 164 11.68 -5.35 -4.96
CA VAL A 164 11.50 -4.95 -6.36
C VAL A 164 10.08 -4.43 -6.55
N PRO A 165 9.89 -3.17 -6.99
CA PRO A 165 8.57 -2.66 -7.33
C PRO A 165 7.87 -3.51 -8.39
N GLY A 166 6.57 -3.73 -8.22
CA GLY A 166 5.77 -4.51 -9.14
C GLY A 166 5.73 -6.00 -8.87
N HIS A 167 6.47 -6.51 -7.91
CA HIS A 167 6.43 -7.92 -7.54
C HIS A 167 5.53 -8.14 -6.34
N ALA A 168 4.54 -9.02 -6.49
CA ALA A 168 3.73 -9.49 -5.36
C ALA A 168 4.45 -10.61 -4.61
N GLU A 169 4.01 -10.91 -3.38
CA GLU A 169 4.59 -11.94 -2.51
C GLU A 169 3.49 -12.81 -1.91
N ILE A 170 3.68 -14.14 -1.90
CA ILE A 170 2.83 -15.05 -1.16
C ILE A 170 3.29 -15.04 0.31
N LEU A 171 2.41 -14.58 1.20
CA LEU A 171 2.65 -14.57 2.64
C LEU A 171 2.28 -15.90 3.28
N ARG A 172 1.30 -16.60 2.71
CA ARG A 172 0.81 -17.89 3.14
C ARG A 172 0.32 -18.66 1.94
N GLU A 173 0.78 -19.88 1.80
CA GLU A 173 0.26 -20.84 0.82
C GLU A 173 -1.14 -21.32 1.22
N GLY A 174 -2.00 -21.52 0.23
CA GLY A 174 -3.36 -22.04 0.41
C GLY A 174 -3.90 -22.72 -0.85
N SER A 175 -5.05 -23.41 -0.73
CA SER A 175 -5.65 -24.19 -1.82
C SER A 175 -7.07 -23.81 -2.17
N ASP A 176 -7.80 -23.12 -1.28
CA ASP A 176 -9.25 -22.99 -1.42
C ASP A 176 -9.69 -21.62 -1.93
N LEU A 177 -8.91 -20.57 -1.66
CA LEU A 177 -9.20 -19.20 -2.07
C LEU A 177 -7.91 -18.38 -2.12
N THR A 178 -7.76 -17.53 -3.13
CA THR A 178 -6.75 -16.45 -3.19
C THR A 178 -7.29 -15.18 -2.55
N LEU A 179 -6.64 -14.70 -1.49
CA LEU A 179 -6.90 -13.38 -0.90
C LEU A 179 -5.76 -12.44 -1.30
N VAL A 180 -6.07 -11.41 -2.08
CA VAL A 180 -5.12 -10.38 -2.48
C VAL A 180 -5.34 -9.12 -1.66
N THR A 181 -4.26 -8.61 -1.08
CA THR A 181 -4.32 -7.40 -0.26
C THR A 181 -2.99 -6.64 -0.29
N TYR A 182 -2.86 -5.60 0.52
CA TYR A 182 -1.65 -4.79 0.65
C TYR A 182 -1.62 -4.05 2.00
N GLY A 183 -0.46 -3.55 2.38
CA GLY A 183 -0.28 -2.69 3.53
C GLY A 183 -0.72 -3.34 4.85
N SER A 184 -1.43 -2.59 5.69
CA SER A 184 -1.88 -3.07 7.01
C SER A 184 -2.91 -4.19 6.95
N CYS A 185 -3.63 -4.33 5.84
CA CYS A 185 -4.58 -5.43 5.64
C CYS A 185 -3.89 -6.80 5.55
N CYS A 186 -2.59 -6.86 5.23
CA CYS A 186 -1.84 -8.12 5.26
C CYS A 186 -1.89 -8.80 6.63
N ARG A 187 -1.78 -8.02 7.72
CA ARG A 187 -1.87 -8.58 9.07
C ARG A 187 -3.25 -9.14 9.35
N ILE A 188 -4.30 -8.41 8.98
CA ILE A 188 -5.70 -8.87 9.14
C ILE A 188 -5.93 -10.15 8.35
N ALA A 189 -5.46 -10.20 7.11
CA ALA A 189 -5.57 -11.39 6.26
C ALA A 189 -4.85 -12.61 6.89
N MET A 190 -3.67 -12.40 7.47
CA MET A 190 -2.92 -13.49 8.13
C MET A 190 -3.61 -13.99 9.40
N GLU A 191 -4.14 -13.08 10.24
CA GLU A 191 -4.91 -13.46 11.43
C GLU A 191 -6.21 -14.20 11.05
N ALA A 192 -6.93 -13.73 10.03
CA ALA A 192 -8.10 -14.41 9.50
C ALA A 192 -7.75 -15.79 8.90
N ALA A 193 -6.60 -15.91 8.23
CA ALA A 193 -6.14 -17.16 7.66
C ALA A 193 -5.88 -18.23 8.74
N ASP A 194 -5.40 -17.84 9.92
CA ASP A 194 -5.21 -18.76 11.05
C ASP A 194 -6.55 -19.27 11.57
N LEU A 195 -7.55 -18.41 11.70
CA LEU A 195 -8.90 -18.81 12.12
C LEU A 195 -9.57 -19.71 11.08
N LEU A 196 -9.53 -19.32 9.80
CA LEU A 196 -10.09 -20.11 8.69
C LEU A 196 -9.45 -21.50 8.58
N GLN A 197 -8.15 -21.60 8.81
CA GLN A 197 -7.46 -22.89 8.83
C GLN A 197 -8.02 -23.82 9.93
N SER A 198 -8.38 -23.29 11.10
CA SER A 198 -9.00 -24.06 12.17
C SER A 198 -10.42 -24.53 11.81
N MET A 199 -11.07 -23.84 10.85
CA MET A 199 -12.39 -24.17 10.30
C MET A 199 -12.30 -25.06 9.04
N GLY A 200 -11.09 -25.48 8.65
CA GLY A 200 -10.87 -26.35 7.49
C GLY A 200 -10.78 -25.62 6.15
N ILE A 201 -10.59 -24.28 6.13
CA ILE A 201 -10.43 -23.49 4.93
C ILE A 201 -8.98 -22.98 4.82
N SER A 202 -8.31 -23.31 3.72
CA SER A 202 -6.91 -22.96 3.45
C SER A 202 -6.84 -21.82 2.42
N ILE A 203 -6.70 -20.59 2.88
CA ILE A 203 -6.57 -19.43 1.99
C ILE A 203 -5.11 -19.11 1.65
N GLU A 204 -4.86 -18.78 0.39
CA GLU A 204 -3.58 -18.24 -0.06
C GLU A 204 -3.59 -16.71 0.06
N VAL A 205 -2.68 -16.18 0.86
CA VAL A 205 -2.59 -14.74 1.10
C VAL A 205 -1.48 -14.14 0.24
N VAL A 206 -1.86 -13.23 -0.66
CA VAL A 206 -0.96 -12.52 -1.57
C VAL A 206 -0.87 -11.05 -1.16
N ASP A 207 0.35 -10.59 -0.84
CA ASP A 207 0.66 -9.18 -0.64
C ASP A 207 1.06 -8.54 -1.95
N ALA A 208 0.26 -7.60 -2.43
CA ALA A 208 0.58 -6.83 -3.63
C ALA A 208 1.79 -5.91 -3.44
N GLN A 209 2.00 -5.37 -2.25
CA GLN A 209 3.06 -4.45 -1.79
C GLN A 209 3.45 -3.31 -2.75
N SER A 210 3.20 -3.45 -4.03
CA SER A 210 3.37 -2.45 -5.09
C SER A 210 2.08 -2.38 -5.91
N LEU A 211 1.48 -1.21 -5.99
CA LEU A 211 0.22 -0.99 -6.70
C LEU A 211 0.44 -0.36 -8.08
N LEU A 212 1.51 0.43 -8.26
CA LEU A 212 1.99 0.92 -9.54
C LEU A 212 3.51 0.72 -9.61
N PRO A 213 4.00 -0.20 -10.44
CA PRO A 213 3.26 -1.22 -11.18
C PRO A 213 2.70 -2.31 -10.25
N PHE A 214 1.66 -3.01 -10.70
CA PHE A 214 1.04 -4.10 -9.96
C PHE A 214 1.43 -5.46 -10.55
N ASP A 215 1.88 -6.36 -9.71
CA ASP A 215 2.08 -7.81 -9.96
C ASP A 215 2.53 -8.16 -11.39
N VAL A 216 3.65 -7.59 -11.80
CA VAL A 216 4.19 -7.76 -13.17
C VAL A 216 4.54 -9.21 -13.50
N ASN A 217 4.69 -10.06 -12.49
CA ASN A 217 4.97 -11.48 -12.66
C ASN A 217 3.71 -12.33 -12.80
N GLY A 218 2.52 -11.75 -12.62
CA GLY A 218 1.25 -12.45 -12.70
C GLY A 218 1.05 -13.48 -11.59
N LEU A 219 1.57 -13.21 -10.40
CA LEU A 219 1.48 -14.11 -9.24
C LEU A 219 0.04 -14.36 -8.82
N CYS A 220 -0.82 -13.32 -8.91
CA CYS A 220 -2.24 -13.45 -8.61
C CYS A 220 -2.93 -14.45 -9.55
N ALA A 221 -2.67 -14.38 -10.87
CA ALA A 221 -3.22 -15.35 -11.80
C ALA A 221 -2.64 -16.76 -11.61
N GLN A 222 -1.38 -16.87 -11.17
CA GLN A 222 -0.79 -18.16 -10.81
C GLN A 222 -1.48 -18.77 -9.58
N SER A 223 -1.75 -17.97 -8.56
CA SER A 223 -2.51 -18.37 -7.38
C SER A 223 -3.92 -18.85 -7.76
N LEU A 224 -4.62 -18.10 -8.63
CA LEU A 224 -5.96 -18.45 -9.10
C LEU A 224 -6.02 -19.79 -9.86
N ARG A 225 -4.96 -20.20 -10.55
CA ARG A 225 -4.91 -21.54 -11.18
C ARG A 225 -4.98 -22.68 -10.17
N LYS A 226 -4.63 -22.40 -8.92
CA LYS A 226 -4.65 -23.36 -7.81
C LYS A 226 -5.97 -23.30 -7.03
N THR A 227 -6.45 -22.09 -6.78
CA THR A 227 -7.54 -21.84 -5.82
C THR A 227 -8.90 -21.61 -6.47
N SER A 228 -8.94 -21.14 -7.71
CA SER A 228 -10.14 -20.81 -8.51
C SER A 228 -11.11 -19.80 -7.89
N ARG A 229 -10.78 -19.17 -6.77
CA ARG A 229 -11.63 -18.20 -6.05
C ARG A 229 -10.82 -16.98 -5.64
N LEU A 230 -11.43 -15.80 -5.74
CA LEU A 230 -10.77 -14.53 -5.48
C LEU A 230 -11.52 -13.68 -4.46
N LEU A 231 -10.82 -13.26 -3.42
CA LEU A 231 -11.20 -12.16 -2.54
C LEU A 231 -10.14 -11.06 -2.62
N ILE A 232 -10.57 -9.81 -2.84
CA ILE A 232 -9.71 -8.64 -2.66
C ILE A 232 -10.11 -7.95 -1.37
N LEU A 233 -9.13 -7.79 -0.47
CA LEU A 233 -9.28 -7.08 0.79
C LEU A 233 -8.61 -5.70 0.66
N ASP A 234 -9.38 -4.64 0.85
CA ASP A 234 -8.97 -3.26 0.60
C ASP A 234 -9.44 -2.33 1.73
N GLU A 235 -8.59 -1.43 2.18
CA GLU A 235 -8.95 -0.39 3.15
C GLU A 235 -9.63 0.84 2.54
N ASP A 236 -9.63 0.96 1.22
CA ASP A 236 -10.33 2.03 0.51
C ASP A 236 -11.85 1.76 0.51
N VAL A 237 -12.62 2.78 0.18
CA VAL A 237 -14.07 2.67 0.01
C VAL A 237 -14.44 1.81 -1.20
N PRO A 238 -15.69 1.33 -1.32
CA PRO A 238 -16.12 0.57 -2.49
C PRO A 238 -15.83 1.30 -3.80
N GLY A 239 -15.24 0.58 -4.76
CA GLY A 239 -14.82 1.17 -6.02
C GLY A 239 -13.45 1.88 -6.00
N GLY A 240 -12.73 1.80 -4.89
CA GLY A 240 -11.39 2.34 -4.71
C GLY A 240 -10.29 1.51 -5.39
N ALA A 241 -9.21 1.21 -4.66
CA ALA A 241 -8.10 0.42 -5.20
C ALA A 241 -8.53 -0.98 -5.65
N SER A 242 -9.51 -1.59 -4.98
CA SER A 242 -10.05 -2.90 -5.32
C SER A 242 -10.55 -2.98 -6.77
N SER A 243 -11.14 -1.92 -7.33
CA SER A 243 -11.56 -1.90 -8.73
C SER A 243 -10.39 -2.00 -9.71
N TYR A 244 -9.30 -1.29 -9.41
CA TYR A 244 -8.07 -1.38 -10.20
C TYR A 244 -7.46 -2.78 -10.11
N LEU A 245 -7.36 -3.34 -8.90
CA LEU A 245 -6.82 -4.69 -8.68
C LEU A 245 -7.64 -5.75 -9.40
N LEU A 246 -8.98 -5.67 -9.34
CA LEU A 246 -9.86 -6.56 -10.10
C LEU A 246 -9.56 -6.52 -11.59
N GLN A 247 -9.49 -5.31 -12.18
CA GLN A 247 -9.19 -5.16 -13.60
C GLN A 247 -7.83 -5.76 -13.96
N GLN A 248 -6.81 -5.50 -13.16
CA GLN A 248 -5.48 -6.06 -13.40
C GLN A 248 -5.47 -7.59 -13.35
N ILE A 249 -6.14 -8.19 -12.36
CA ILE A 249 -6.16 -9.65 -12.21
C ILE A 249 -7.06 -10.31 -13.26
N LEU A 250 -8.28 -9.82 -13.40
CA LEU A 250 -9.29 -10.50 -14.25
C LEU A 250 -9.08 -10.27 -15.74
N GLU A 251 -8.74 -9.04 -16.13
CA GLU A 251 -8.59 -8.67 -17.56
C GLU A 251 -7.13 -8.77 -18.00
N VAL A 252 -6.22 -8.02 -17.35
CA VAL A 252 -4.84 -7.90 -17.81
C VAL A 252 -4.08 -9.22 -17.67
N GLN A 253 -4.23 -9.90 -16.52
CA GLN A 253 -3.61 -11.21 -16.26
C GLN A 253 -4.46 -12.39 -16.72
N ASN A 254 -5.62 -12.13 -17.37
CA ASN A 254 -6.55 -13.16 -17.85
C ASN A 254 -7.00 -14.12 -16.74
N GLY A 255 -7.28 -13.60 -15.55
CA GLY A 255 -7.70 -14.39 -14.39
C GLY A 255 -9.17 -14.81 -14.42
N PHE A 256 -10.04 -14.09 -15.16
CA PHE A 256 -11.47 -14.38 -15.19
C PHE A 256 -11.82 -15.84 -15.55
N PRO A 257 -11.21 -16.47 -16.60
CA PRO A 257 -11.49 -17.85 -16.94
C PRO A 257 -11.03 -18.90 -15.89
N LEU A 258 -10.26 -18.47 -14.89
CA LEU A 258 -9.74 -19.34 -13.84
C LEU A 258 -10.71 -19.45 -12.66
N LEU A 259 -11.74 -18.63 -12.60
CA LEU A 259 -12.67 -18.56 -11.48
C LEU A 259 -13.79 -19.61 -11.63
N ASP A 260 -14.11 -20.30 -10.55
CA ASP A 260 -15.28 -21.16 -10.39
C ASP A 260 -16.47 -20.40 -9.76
N TRP A 261 -16.22 -19.26 -9.15
CA TRP A 261 -17.23 -18.39 -8.56
C TRP A 261 -16.93 -16.91 -8.81
N ALA A 262 -17.97 -16.05 -8.69
CA ALA A 262 -17.80 -14.61 -8.82
C ALA A 262 -16.79 -14.07 -7.78
N PRO A 263 -15.83 -13.22 -8.18
CA PRO A 263 -14.88 -12.62 -7.24
C PRO A 263 -15.61 -11.71 -6.26
N VAL A 264 -15.06 -11.58 -5.06
CA VAL A 264 -15.60 -10.74 -3.99
C VAL A 264 -14.60 -9.65 -3.64
N THR A 265 -15.09 -8.46 -3.30
CA THR A 265 -14.31 -7.39 -2.70
C THR A 265 -14.83 -7.11 -1.30
N LEU A 266 -13.95 -7.10 -0.32
CA LEU A 266 -14.20 -6.64 1.03
C LEU A 266 -13.48 -5.32 1.22
N THR A 267 -14.23 -4.24 1.42
CA THR A 267 -13.72 -2.86 1.45
C THR A 267 -14.15 -2.14 2.72
N ALA A 268 -13.60 -0.96 2.95
CA ALA A 268 -14.16 -0.05 3.95
C ALA A 268 -15.60 0.35 3.58
N GLN A 269 -16.32 0.86 4.57
CA GLN A 269 -17.66 1.43 4.36
C GLN A 269 -17.57 2.74 3.55
N ALA A 270 -18.62 3.06 2.80
CA ALA A 270 -18.67 4.24 1.92
C ALA A 270 -18.85 5.56 2.71
N HIS A 271 -18.09 5.71 3.79
CA HIS A 271 -18.05 6.92 4.62
C HIS A 271 -16.69 7.03 5.32
N ARG A 272 -16.37 8.19 5.85
CA ARG A 272 -15.18 8.36 6.67
C ARG A 272 -15.31 7.62 8.00
N PRO A 273 -14.20 7.12 8.56
CA PRO A 273 -14.22 6.46 9.87
C PRO A 273 -14.86 7.34 10.94
N ALA A 274 -15.62 6.71 11.83
CA ALA A 274 -16.24 7.38 12.94
C ALA A 274 -15.21 7.85 13.98
N TYR A 275 -15.58 8.84 14.79
CA TYR A 275 -14.79 9.18 15.98
C TYR A 275 -14.91 8.08 17.04
N GLY A 276 -13.88 7.92 17.81
CA GLY A 276 -13.81 6.94 18.88
C GLY A 276 -12.75 5.87 18.63
N SER A 277 -12.40 5.13 19.67
CA SER A 277 -11.37 4.11 19.65
C SER A 277 -11.72 2.89 18.79
N ASP A 278 -12.99 2.68 18.52
CA ASP A 278 -13.55 1.58 17.73
C ASP A 278 -14.04 2.02 16.33
N GLY A 279 -13.83 3.30 15.97
CA GLY A 279 -14.26 3.83 14.67
C GLY A 279 -13.69 3.08 13.48
N ASP A 280 -12.45 2.64 13.55
CA ASP A 280 -11.82 1.82 12.52
C ASP A 280 -12.45 0.43 12.39
N TYR A 281 -12.83 -0.21 13.51
CA TYR A 281 -13.48 -1.51 13.50
C TYR A 281 -14.83 -1.49 12.77
N PHE A 282 -15.63 -0.44 12.96
CA PHE A 282 -16.91 -0.30 12.26
C PHE A 282 -16.78 0.17 10.81
N SER A 283 -15.72 0.90 10.51
CA SER A 283 -15.60 1.59 9.23
C SER A 283 -14.71 0.86 8.23
N LYS A 284 -13.79 0.02 8.69
CA LYS A 284 -12.81 -0.69 7.88
C LYS A 284 -12.87 -2.19 8.12
N PRO A 285 -12.42 -3.00 7.14
CA PRO A 285 -12.43 -4.46 7.28
C PRO A 285 -11.69 -4.92 8.54
N SER A 286 -12.31 -5.81 9.28
CA SER A 286 -11.77 -6.50 10.45
C SER A 286 -11.42 -7.96 10.11
N VAL A 287 -10.81 -8.66 11.06
CA VAL A 287 -10.56 -10.11 10.94
C VAL A 287 -11.88 -10.87 10.82
N ASP A 288 -12.89 -10.49 11.60
CA ASP A 288 -14.22 -11.12 11.58
C ASP A 288 -14.88 -10.95 10.22
N ASP A 289 -14.83 -9.74 9.63
CA ASP A 289 -15.38 -9.49 8.29
C ASP A 289 -14.72 -10.37 7.22
N VAL A 290 -13.40 -10.58 7.31
CA VAL A 290 -12.69 -11.48 6.38
C VAL A 290 -13.18 -12.92 6.56
N VAL A 291 -13.28 -13.42 7.80
CA VAL A 291 -13.75 -14.78 8.09
C VAL A 291 -15.18 -14.97 7.58
N GLU A 292 -16.09 -14.06 7.89
CA GLU A 292 -17.48 -14.13 7.43
C GLU A 292 -17.60 -14.07 5.90
N THR A 293 -16.82 -13.19 5.26
CA THR A 293 -16.81 -13.05 3.80
C THR A 293 -16.31 -14.32 3.12
N VAL A 294 -15.21 -14.89 3.61
CA VAL A 294 -14.65 -16.15 3.07
C VAL A 294 -15.60 -17.30 3.31
N TRP A 295 -16.14 -17.45 4.52
CA TRP A 295 -17.13 -18.47 4.81
C TRP A 295 -18.35 -18.38 3.89
N GLY A 296 -18.91 -17.18 3.72
CA GLY A 296 -20.04 -16.94 2.83
C GLY A 296 -19.74 -17.23 1.36
N LEU A 297 -18.49 -17.03 0.90
CA LEU A 297 -18.07 -17.39 -0.44
C LEU A 297 -17.98 -18.92 -0.58
N MET A 298 -17.32 -19.60 0.36
CA MET A 298 -17.17 -21.05 0.38
C MET A 298 -18.51 -21.77 0.50
N SER A 299 -19.41 -21.26 1.33
CA SER A 299 -20.77 -21.78 1.48
C SER A 299 -21.58 -21.72 0.17
N ARG A 300 -21.40 -20.68 -0.62
CA ARG A 300 -22.06 -20.55 -1.93
C ARG A 300 -21.43 -21.42 -3.00
N ALA A 301 -20.11 -21.54 -2.99
CA ALA A 301 -19.37 -22.34 -3.96
C ALA A 301 -19.50 -23.83 -3.67
N GLU A 302 -19.47 -24.24 -2.41
CA GLU A 302 -19.50 -25.63 -1.97
C GLU A 302 -20.47 -25.87 -0.80
N PRO A 303 -21.80 -25.69 -0.98
CA PRO A 303 -22.77 -25.74 0.12
C PRO A 303 -22.87 -27.13 0.79
N GLY A 304 -22.38 -28.17 0.15
CA GLY A 304 -22.33 -29.52 0.74
C GLY A 304 -21.25 -29.69 1.81
N TYR A 305 -20.21 -28.88 1.78
CA TYR A 305 -19.12 -28.88 2.76
C TYR A 305 -19.22 -27.71 3.75
N TYR A 306 -19.66 -26.57 3.30
CA TYR A 306 -19.76 -25.33 4.08
C TYR A 306 -21.23 -24.90 4.15
N PRO A 307 -22.00 -25.35 5.17
CA PRO A 307 -23.41 -24.96 5.28
C PRO A 307 -23.55 -23.45 5.52
N PRO A 308 -24.71 -22.86 5.09
CA PRO A 308 -24.99 -21.44 5.26
C PRO A 308 -25.07 -21.00 6.71
#